data_8aaca91f95d9aa63b92016527b4e4ab7
#
_entry.id   8aaca91f95d9aa63b92016527b4e4ab7
#
_cell.length_a   1.000
_cell.length_b   1.000
_cell.length_c   1.000
_cell.angle_alpha   90.00
_cell.angle_beta   90.00
_cell.angle_gamma   90.00
#
_symmetry.space_group_name_H-M   'P 1'
#
loop_
_entity.id
_entity.type
_entity.pdbx_description
1 polymer ?
#
loop_
_entity_poly.entity_id
_entity_poly.type
_entity_poly.pdbx_seq_one_letter_code
_entity_poly.pdbx_strand_id
1 'polypeptide(L)'
;MSLGEFFIILLIVNIIFLSATWLLNKKKRDSNIDFVSQGFSLIVLTWSAIFINFLFNDTDIKLRQWLITILVTIWGLKLTLDILSKKEQKKDLNSGNLSLDLYLKKVPRRVIFQMLIISPVISVNFLPGPSGLNFLDFMGVLIFSTGLLYEIYSNKELTYFKSKSTNEQKIFIEGLWSFSRHPNSLGKLIQWWSLYIIALSAVFGYWSIYGPIIYTFYLSSYVNSQESKLKIKYKGYLNYSKVTNKLFPEILFLMQLFLPQRFLTSVFGYLTNSKNKILKSFLIKLFCFIYKPDLTEAELSNPQEYSSFNHLFTRRLKPNSRAFKSAAKVIISPVDGEITDFGNLSKGKLIQAKKYKYDIYELLDEKQTTKIFDKGSFISIYLAPKNYHRIHFPYGGKISKTKHIPGSLLSVNKRSQISIPSLYTKNERAWVSVTSEGFSYLVVCVGAFMVGSIVPFWASDISKKTTQLISSWNNGPSKELNSVDKAQELGFFQMGSTIILIFSNEFKLNNNFLSANKSVKFGETMVEI
;
A
#
# COMPACT_ATOMS: atom_id res chain seq x y z
N MET A 1 -35.67 -7.89 -34.61
CA MET A 1 -36.01 -8.03 -33.18
C MET A 1 -35.74 -6.72 -32.48
N SER A 2 -36.63 -6.22 -31.63
CA SER A 2 -36.41 -5.03 -30.80
C SER A 2 -35.52 -5.33 -29.59
N LEU A 3 -34.92 -4.29 -29.00
CA LEU A 3 -34.11 -4.42 -27.78
C LEU A 3 -34.94 -5.00 -26.61
N GLY A 4 -36.23 -4.63 -26.56
CA GLY A 4 -37.13 -5.15 -25.52
C GLY A 4 -37.36 -6.64 -25.65
N GLU A 5 -37.63 -7.15 -26.86
CA GLU A 5 -37.80 -8.58 -27.14
C GLU A 5 -36.51 -9.35 -26.81
N PHE A 6 -35.33 -8.82 -27.21
CA PHE A 6 -34.04 -9.42 -26.89
C PHE A 6 -33.86 -9.57 -25.38
N PHE A 7 -34.15 -8.49 -24.64
CA PHE A 7 -34.03 -8.49 -23.19
C PHE A 7 -34.98 -9.46 -22.50
N ILE A 8 -36.25 -9.54 -22.98
CA ILE A 8 -37.26 -10.47 -22.44
C ILE A 8 -36.83 -11.93 -22.66
N ILE A 9 -36.31 -12.28 -23.84
CA ILE A 9 -35.83 -13.64 -24.09
C ILE A 9 -34.68 -14.00 -23.18
N LEU A 10 -33.67 -13.11 -23.01
CA LEU A 10 -32.55 -13.32 -22.06
C LEU A 10 -33.05 -13.46 -20.62
N LEU A 11 -34.04 -12.67 -20.22
CA LEU A 11 -34.65 -12.75 -18.90
C LEU A 11 -35.31 -14.12 -18.68
N ILE A 12 -36.08 -14.61 -19.64
CA ILE A 12 -36.73 -15.93 -19.58
C ILE A 12 -35.67 -17.05 -19.48
N VAL A 13 -34.62 -16.99 -20.32
CA VAL A 13 -33.51 -17.97 -20.27
C VAL A 13 -32.84 -17.98 -18.88
N ASN A 14 -32.62 -16.82 -18.32
CA ASN A 14 -32.01 -16.71 -16.99
C ASN A 14 -32.90 -17.29 -15.89
N ILE A 15 -34.19 -16.98 -15.92
CA ILE A 15 -35.18 -17.53 -14.97
C ILE A 15 -35.23 -19.06 -15.08
N ILE A 16 -35.33 -19.62 -16.29
CA ILE A 16 -35.35 -21.05 -16.52
C ILE A 16 -34.09 -21.71 -15.97
N PHE A 17 -32.91 -21.19 -16.31
CA PHE A 17 -31.63 -21.74 -15.87
C PHE A 17 -31.49 -21.73 -14.34
N LEU A 18 -31.78 -20.60 -13.69
CA LEU A 18 -31.66 -20.49 -12.23
C LEU A 18 -32.73 -21.33 -11.51
N SER A 19 -33.92 -21.45 -12.07
CA SER A 19 -34.96 -22.33 -11.52
C SER A 19 -34.57 -23.80 -11.62
N ALA A 20 -34.02 -24.22 -12.77
CA ALA A 20 -33.53 -25.59 -12.96
C ALA A 20 -32.40 -25.92 -12.00
N THR A 21 -31.41 -25.01 -11.82
CA THR A 21 -30.31 -25.21 -10.86
C THR A 21 -30.79 -25.24 -9.42
N TRP A 22 -31.82 -24.46 -9.07
CA TRP A 22 -32.43 -24.52 -7.76
C TRP A 22 -33.15 -25.84 -7.50
N LEU A 23 -33.93 -26.36 -8.49
CA LEU A 23 -34.58 -27.66 -8.41
C LEU A 23 -33.58 -28.81 -8.25
N LEU A 24 -32.47 -28.76 -9.01
CA LEU A 24 -31.36 -29.71 -8.88
C LEU A 24 -30.73 -29.69 -7.50
N ASN A 25 -30.52 -28.49 -6.95
CA ASN A 25 -30.00 -28.31 -5.60
C ASN A 25 -30.96 -28.90 -4.55
N LYS A 26 -32.26 -28.63 -4.68
CA LYS A 26 -33.29 -29.18 -3.80
C LYS A 26 -33.32 -30.73 -3.87
N LYS A 27 -33.21 -31.31 -5.05
CA LYS A 27 -33.19 -32.77 -5.25
C LYS A 27 -31.94 -33.42 -4.68
N LYS A 28 -30.75 -32.84 -4.95
CA LYS A 28 -29.46 -33.40 -4.54
C LYS A 28 -29.03 -33.01 -3.14
N ARG A 29 -29.71 -32.03 -2.51
CA ARG A 29 -29.35 -31.43 -1.21
C ARG A 29 -27.87 -30.95 -1.14
N ASP A 30 -27.35 -30.47 -2.29
CA ASP A 30 -25.95 -30.04 -2.42
C ASP A 30 -25.90 -28.52 -2.67
N SER A 31 -25.64 -27.76 -1.60
CA SER A 31 -25.53 -26.29 -1.66
C SER A 31 -24.48 -25.78 -2.65
N ASN A 32 -23.55 -26.63 -3.09
CA ASN A 32 -22.51 -26.24 -4.05
C ASN A 32 -23.10 -25.97 -5.45
N ILE A 33 -24.21 -26.61 -5.80
CA ILE A 33 -24.90 -26.36 -7.07
C ILE A 33 -25.32 -24.89 -7.18
N ASP A 34 -25.77 -24.28 -6.07
CA ASP A 34 -26.16 -22.88 -6.06
C ASP A 34 -24.95 -21.95 -6.27
N PHE A 35 -23.80 -22.29 -5.70
CA PHE A 35 -22.57 -21.51 -5.89
C PHE A 35 -21.98 -21.68 -7.30
N VAL A 36 -21.91 -22.90 -7.80
CA VAL A 36 -21.41 -23.22 -9.15
C VAL A 36 -22.30 -22.55 -10.23
N SER A 37 -23.62 -22.52 -10.02
CA SER A 37 -24.53 -21.85 -10.93
C SER A 37 -24.27 -20.34 -11.09
N GLN A 38 -23.52 -19.70 -10.19
CA GLN A 38 -23.20 -18.28 -10.32
C GLN A 38 -22.28 -17.96 -11.50
N GLY A 39 -21.27 -18.78 -11.73
CA GLY A 39 -20.38 -18.63 -12.89
C GLY A 39 -21.06 -19.09 -14.17
N PHE A 40 -21.72 -20.26 -14.12
CA PHE A 40 -22.37 -20.85 -15.28
C PHE A 40 -23.55 -20.03 -15.84
N SER A 41 -24.35 -19.38 -14.99
CA SER A 41 -25.47 -18.57 -15.46
C SER A 41 -25.06 -17.41 -16.36
N LEU A 42 -23.92 -16.76 -16.05
CA LEU A 42 -23.39 -15.68 -16.89
C LEU A 42 -22.82 -16.21 -18.21
N ILE A 43 -22.24 -17.42 -18.21
CA ILE A 43 -21.84 -18.11 -19.45
C ILE A 43 -23.06 -18.36 -20.30
N VAL A 44 -24.10 -19.01 -19.74
CA VAL A 44 -25.35 -19.32 -20.46
C VAL A 44 -25.98 -18.05 -21.03
N LEU A 45 -26.09 -16.99 -20.24
CA LEU A 45 -26.64 -15.71 -20.71
C LEU A 45 -25.86 -15.13 -21.88
N THR A 46 -24.52 -15.17 -21.80
CA THR A 46 -23.66 -14.60 -22.85
C THR A 46 -23.75 -15.41 -24.15
N TRP A 47 -23.75 -16.75 -24.07
CA TRP A 47 -23.96 -17.61 -25.23
C TRP A 47 -25.38 -17.49 -25.80
N SER A 48 -26.37 -17.32 -24.94
CA SER A 48 -27.76 -17.05 -25.41
C SER A 48 -27.85 -15.72 -26.13
N ALA A 49 -27.14 -14.67 -25.65
CA ALA A 49 -27.14 -13.36 -26.30
C ALA A 49 -26.61 -13.43 -27.75
N ILE A 50 -25.47 -14.09 -27.97
CA ILE A 50 -24.90 -14.26 -29.31
C ILE A 50 -25.79 -15.13 -30.20
N PHE A 51 -26.36 -16.20 -29.64
CA PHE A 51 -27.23 -17.12 -30.38
C PHE A 51 -28.56 -16.47 -30.78
N ILE A 52 -29.19 -15.71 -29.89
CA ILE A 52 -30.41 -14.95 -30.17
C ILE A 52 -30.14 -13.93 -31.29
N ASN A 53 -29.02 -13.23 -31.22
CA ASN A 53 -28.67 -12.28 -32.27
C ASN A 53 -28.49 -12.95 -33.63
N PHE A 54 -27.83 -14.11 -33.67
CA PHE A 54 -27.67 -14.92 -34.89
C PHE A 54 -29.00 -15.37 -35.48
N LEU A 55 -29.93 -15.90 -34.65
CA LEU A 55 -31.20 -16.44 -35.11
C LEU A 55 -32.20 -15.39 -35.61
N PHE A 56 -32.21 -14.21 -34.98
CA PHE A 56 -33.28 -13.23 -35.20
C PHE A 56 -32.88 -12.01 -36.00
N ASN A 57 -31.59 -11.73 -36.17
CA ASN A 57 -31.11 -10.56 -36.91
C ASN A 57 -30.46 -10.91 -38.27
N ASP A 58 -30.40 -12.21 -38.61
CA ASP A 58 -29.86 -12.73 -39.89
C ASP A 58 -28.50 -12.09 -40.28
N THR A 59 -27.67 -11.85 -39.30
CA THR A 59 -26.38 -11.21 -39.48
C THR A 59 -25.26 -12.15 -39.02
N ASP A 60 -24.14 -12.11 -39.73
CA ASP A 60 -22.94 -12.84 -39.33
C ASP A 60 -22.46 -12.37 -37.95
N ILE A 61 -22.02 -13.35 -37.13
CA ILE A 61 -21.46 -13.06 -35.80
C ILE A 61 -20.15 -12.33 -35.97
N LYS A 62 -20.04 -11.10 -35.43
CA LYS A 62 -18.87 -10.28 -35.51
C LYS A 62 -17.75 -10.76 -34.56
N LEU A 63 -16.50 -10.54 -34.90
CA LEU A 63 -15.33 -10.90 -34.07
C LEU A 63 -15.41 -10.38 -32.63
N ARG A 64 -15.97 -9.17 -32.44
CA ARG A 64 -16.15 -8.59 -31.10
C ARG A 64 -17.16 -9.34 -30.24
N GLN A 65 -18.21 -9.88 -30.83
CA GLN A 65 -19.19 -10.70 -30.12
C GLN A 65 -18.57 -12.03 -29.65
N TRP A 66 -17.76 -12.66 -30.49
CA TRP A 66 -16.94 -13.82 -30.08
C TRP A 66 -15.98 -13.44 -28.97
N LEU A 67 -15.27 -12.31 -29.10
CA LEU A 67 -14.30 -11.85 -28.14
C LEU A 67 -14.90 -11.72 -26.74
N ILE A 68 -15.99 -10.94 -26.58
CA ILE A 68 -16.61 -10.72 -25.27
C ILE A 68 -17.18 -12.01 -24.69
N THR A 69 -17.75 -12.89 -25.56
CA THR A 69 -18.29 -14.18 -25.15
C THR A 69 -17.21 -15.10 -24.58
N ILE A 70 -16.06 -15.17 -25.25
CA ILE A 70 -14.91 -15.96 -24.79
C ILE A 70 -14.38 -15.41 -23.45
N LEU A 71 -14.23 -14.09 -23.31
CA LEU A 71 -13.75 -13.48 -22.07
C LEU A 71 -14.68 -13.76 -20.88
N VAL A 72 -15.99 -13.64 -21.05
CA VAL A 72 -16.97 -13.97 -20.00
C VAL A 72 -16.97 -15.48 -19.71
N THR A 73 -16.79 -16.32 -20.73
CA THR A 73 -16.67 -17.77 -20.53
C THR A 73 -15.45 -18.12 -19.69
N ILE A 74 -14.29 -17.53 -19.99
CA ILE A 74 -13.06 -17.71 -19.19
C ILE A 74 -13.30 -17.28 -17.74
N TRP A 75 -13.90 -16.11 -17.54
CA TRP A 75 -14.22 -15.60 -16.20
C TRP A 75 -15.17 -16.53 -15.43
N GLY A 76 -16.26 -16.97 -16.07
CA GLY A 76 -17.27 -17.83 -15.45
C GLY A 76 -16.73 -19.23 -15.13
N LEU A 77 -15.95 -19.84 -16.03
CA LEU A 77 -15.28 -21.12 -15.78
C LEU A 77 -14.31 -21.01 -14.61
N LYS A 78 -13.47 -19.96 -14.61
CA LYS A 78 -12.52 -19.70 -13.52
C LYS A 78 -13.23 -19.52 -12.17
N LEU A 79 -14.33 -18.75 -12.13
CA LEU A 79 -15.13 -18.59 -10.92
C LEU A 79 -15.68 -19.94 -10.42
N THR A 80 -16.16 -20.76 -11.33
CA THR A 80 -16.67 -22.10 -11.03
C THR A 80 -15.58 -23.01 -10.46
N LEU A 81 -14.40 -23.02 -11.08
CA LEU A 81 -13.24 -23.82 -10.61
C LEU A 81 -12.78 -23.36 -9.22
N ASP A 82 -12.73 -22.04 -8.96
CA ASP A 82 -12.39 -21.50 -7.64
C ASP A 82 -13.39 -21.93 -6.54
N ILE A 83 -14.66 -22.08 -6.90
CA ILE A 83 -15.70 -22.53 -5.97
C ILE A 83 -15.54 -24.03 -5.69
N LEU A 84 -15.32 -24.82 -6.74
CA LEU A 84 -15.13 -26.27 -6.62
C LEU A 84 -13.87 -26.63 -5.82
N SER A 85 -12.75 -25.92 -6.03
CA SER A 85 -11.52 -26.17 -5.28
C SER A 85 -11.63 -25.86 -3.78
N LYS A 86 -12.53 -24.98 -3.38
CA LYS A 86 -12.81 -24.68 -1.95
C LYS A 86 -13.76 -25.70 -1.30
N LYS A 87 -14.35 -26.61 -2.07
CA LYS A 87 -15.33 -27.59 -1.62
C LYS A 87 -14.73 -28.64 -0.69
N GLU A 88 -13.49 -29.06 -0.93
CA GLU A 88 -12.83 -30.09 -0.10
C GLU A 88 -12.65 -29.71 1.38
N GLN A 89 -12.75 -28.42 1.70
CA GLN A 89 -12.55 -27.90 3.07
C GLN A 89 -13.86 -27.69 3.86
N LYS A 90 -15.05 -27.90 3.26
CA LYS A 90 -16.35 -27.65 3.92
C LYS A 90 -17.33 -28.81 3.72
N LYS A 91 -17.06 -29.94 4.38
CA LYS A 91 -17.99 -31.07 4.40
C LYS A 91 -19.21 -30.90 5.33
N ASP A 92 -19.24 -29.85 6.16
CA ASP A 92 -20.30 -29.63 7.16
C ASP A 92 -20.96 -28.27 7.00
N LEU A 93 -21.85 -28.14 6.01
CA LEU A 93 -22.87 -27.09 6.06
C LEU A 93 -24.22 -27.76 5.86
N ASN A 94 -24.99 -27.83 6.95
CA ASN A 94 -26.39 -28.22 6.99
C ASN A 94 -27.10 -27.76 5.71
N SER A 95 -27.57 -28.72 4.90
CA SER A 95 -28.51 -28.51 3.81
C SER A 95 -29.83 -28.05 4.43
N GLY A 96 -29.90 -26.75 4.78
CA GLY A 96 -31.14 -26.16 5.27
C GLY A 96 -32.25 -26.42 4.27
N ASN A 97 -33.47 -26.67 4.78
CA ASN A 97 -34.65 -26.89 3.94
C ASN A 97 -34.77 -25.77 2.91
N LEU A 98 -34.58 -26.09 1.62
CA LEU A 98 -34.80 -25.21 0.47
C LEU A 98 -36.30 -25.00 0.29
N SER A 99 -36.88 -24.08 1.07
CA SER A 99 -38.30 -23.73 1.02
C SER A 99 -38.61 -22.89 -0.22
N LEU A 100 -39.90 -22.93 -0.66
CA LEU A 100 -40.39 -22.07 -1.73
C LEU A 100 -40.19 -20.58 -1.43
N ASP A 101 -40.33 -20.18 -0.16
CA ASP A 101 -40.08 -18.82 0.30
C ASP A 101 -38.64 -18.38 0.05
N LEU A 102 -37.67 -19.28 0.25
CA LEU A 102 -36.26 -19.02 -0.05
C LEU A 102 -35.99 -18.89 -1.55
N TYR A 103 -36.70 -19.67 -2.38
CA TYR A 103 -36.66 -19.54 -3.83
C TYR A 103 -37.15 -18.17 -4.29
N LEU A 104 -38.34 -17.78 -3.85
CA LEU A 104 -38.96 -16.49 -4.22
C LEU A 104 -38.13 -15.28 -3.76
N LYS A 105 -37.36 -15.42 -2.71
CA LYS A 105 -36.47 -14.36 -2.25
C LYS A 105 -35.12 -14.32 -2.99
N LYS A 106 -34.51 -15.47 -3.30
CA LYS A 106 -33.15 -15.53 -3.84
C LYS A 106 -33.10 -15.45 -5.37
N VAL A 107 -33.94 -16.19 -6.06
CA VAL A 107 -33.84 -16.30 -7.53
C VAL A 107 -34.16 -14.98 -8.24
N PRO A 108 -35.25 -14.27 -7.94
CA PRO A 108 -35.53 -12.99 -8.60
C PRO A 108 -34.42 -11.93 -8.37
N ARG A 109 -33.92 -11.83 -7.16
CA ARG A 109 -32.79 -10.91 -6.85
C ARG A 109 -31.57 -11.23 -7.70
N ARG A 110 -31.28 -12.50 -7.89
CA ARG A 110 -30.13 -12.95 -8.68
C ARG A 110 -30.35 -12.71 -10.16
N VAL A 111 -31.55 -12.98 -10.68
CA VAL A 111 -31.93 -12.67 -12.05
C VAL A 111 -31.73 -11.20 -12.35
N ILE A 112 -32.30 -10.32 -11.52
CA ILE A 112 -32.18 -8.86 -11.69
C ILE A 112 -30.71 -8.45 -11.68
N PHE A 113 -29.95 -8.90 -10.68
CA PHE A 113 -28.53 -8.59 -10.57
C PHE A 113 -27.74 -9.00 -11.81
N GLN A 114 -27.95 -10.23 -12.32
CA GLN A 114 -27.24 -10.73 -13.49
C GLN A 114 -27.63 -10.00 -14.78
N MET A 115 -28.89 -9.68 -14.95
CA MET A 115 -29.37 -8.88 -16.10
C MET A 115 -28.77 -7.47 -16.10
N LEU A 116 -28.57 -6.89 -14.93
CA LEU A 116 -27.95 -5.59 -14.81
C LEU A 116 -26.44 -5.62 -15.11
N ILE A 117 -25.71 -6.56 -14.54
CA ILE A 117 -24.25 -6.59 -14.73
C ILE A 117 -23.83 -7.02 -16.15
N ILE A 118 -24.66 -7.79 -16.87
CA ILE A 118 -24.34 -8.26 -18.22
C ILE A 118 -24.50 -7.18 -19.31
N SER A 119 -24.86 -5.97 -18.95
CA SER A 119 -25.09 -4.87 -19.90
C SER A 119 -23.96 -4.62 -20.92
N PRO A 120 -22.64 -4.77 -20.62
CA PRO A 120 -21.60 -4.67 -21.64
C PRO A 120 -21.73 -5.75 -22.74
N VAL A 121 -22.13 -6.96 -22.35
CA VAL A 121 -22.36 -8.06 -23.29
C VAL A 121 -23.58 -7.78 -24.17
N ILE A 122 -24.66 -7.28 -23.57
CA ILE A 122 -25.87 -6.88 -24.31
C ILE A 122 -25.52 -5.77 -25.32
N SER A 123 -24.75 -4.77 -24.93
CA SER A 123 -24.33 -3.69 -25.83
C SER A 123 -23.58 -4.21 -27.04
N VAL A 124 -22.60 -5.09 -26.84
CA VAL A 124 -21.81 -5.67 -27.95
C VAL A 124 -22.62 -6.55 -28.87
N ASN A 125 -23.60 -7.31 -28.34
CA ASN A 125 -24.38 -8.24 -29.12
C ASN A 125 -25.56 -7.59 -29.84
N PHE A 126 -26.13 -6.52 -29.31
CA PHE A 126 -27.33 -5.92 -29.85
C PHE A 126 -27.10 -4.59 -30.59
N LEU A 127 -26.17 -3.75 -30.10
CA LEU A 127 -25.98 -2.43 -30.71
C LEU A 127 -25.09 -2.47 -31.96
N PRO A 128 -25.33 -1.57 -32.92
CA PRO A 128 -24.47 -1.48 -34.11
C PRO A 128 -23.04 -1.04 -33.70
N GLY A 129 -22.08 -1.52 -34.45
CA GLY A 129 -20.68 -1.17 -34.23
C GLY A 129 -19.80 -1.61 -35.39
N PRO A 130 -18.52 -1.17 -35.43
CA PRO A 130 -17.59 -1.55 -36.49
C PRO A 130 -17.47 -3.05 -36.64
N SER A 131 -17.32 -3.52 -37.89
CA SER A 131 -17.19 -4.95 -38.19
C SER A 131 -15.90 -5.56 -37.66
N GLY A 132 -14.79 -4.81 -37.68
CA GLY A 132 -13.50 -5.24 -37.19
C GLY A 132 -13.25 -4.87 -35.73
N LEU A 133 -12.18 -5.45 -35.18
CA LEU A 133 -11.63 -5.08 -33.86
C LEU A 133 -10.92 -3.74 -33.97
N ASN A 134 -10.96 -2.97 -32.90
CA ASN A 134 -10.32 -1.66 -32.81
C ASN A 134 -9.43 -1.54 -31.55
N PHE A 135 -8.85 -0.37 -31.31
CA PHE A 135 -7.97 -0.09 -30.16
C PHE A 135 -8.62 -0.38 -28.80
N LEU A 136 -9.92 -0.09 -28.65
CA LEU A 136 -10.66 -0.35 -27.41
C LEU A 136 -10.81 -1.85 -27.13
N ASP A 137 -10.99 -2.66 -28.17
CA ASP A 137 -11.03 -4.12 -28.04
C ASP A 137 -9.69 -4.67 -27.54
N PHE A 138 -8.58 -4.20 -28.16
CA PHE A 138 -7.23 -4.58 -27.74
C PHE A 138 -6.95 -4.16 -26.28
N MET A 139 -7.26 -2.93 -25.93
CA MET A 139 -7.11 -2.42 -24.57
C MET A 139 -7.96 -3.21 -23.57
N GLY A 140 -9.20 -3.52 -23.94
CA GLY A 140 -10.08 -4.34 -23.11
C GLY A 140 -9.50 -5.73 -22.83
N VAL A 141 -8.97 -6.42 -23.85
CA VAL A 141 -8.31 -7.72 -23.68
C VAL A 141 -7.08 -7.63 -22.78
N LEU A 142 -6.24 -6.61 -22.97
CA LEU A 142 -5.05 -6.40 -22.16
C LEU A 142 -5.40 -6.18 -20.68
N ILE A 143 -6.40 -5.31 -20.42
CA ILE A 143 -6.86 -5.00 -19.06
C ILE A 143 -7.54 -6.23 -18.44
N PHE A 144 -8.36 -6.98 -19.20
CA PHE A 144 -8.98 -8.23 -18.75
C PHE A 144 -7.92 -9.24 -18.31
N SER A 145 -6.93 -9.48 -19.17
CA SER A 145 -5.84 -10.44 -18.91
C SER A 145 -5.04 -10.04 -17.67
N THR A 146 -4.74 -8.75 -17.52
CA THR A 146 -4.07 -8.21 -16.33
C THR A 146 -4.90 -8.47 -15.06
N GLY A 147 -6.22 -8.20 -15.10
CA GLY A 147 -7.12 -8.45 -13.98
C GLY A 147 -7.23 -9.94 -13.64
N LEU A 148 -7.28 -10.80 -14.66
CA LEU A 148 -7.34 -12.25 -14.49
C LEU A 148 -6.06 -12.80 -13.84
N LEU A 149 -4.89 -12.41 -14.34
CA LEU A 149 -3.61 -12.82 -13.79
C LEU A 149 -3.45 -12.32 -12.35
N TYR A 150 -3.83 -11.07 -12.09
CA TYR A 150 -3.79 -10.48 -10.75
C TYR A 150 -4.67 -11.26 -9.75
N GLU A 151 -5.88 -11.66 -10.17
CA GLU A 151 -6.76 -12.49 -9.36
C GLU A 151 -6.19 -13.89 -9.11
N ILE A 152 -5.69 -14.57 -10.16
CA ILE A 152 -5.10 -15.92 -10.05
C ILE A 152 -3.91 -15.90 -9.10
N TYR A 153 -3.01 -14.93 -9.27
CA TYR A 153 -1.78 -14.85 -8.48
C TYR A 153 -2.08 -14.57 -7.01
N SER A 154 -2.99 -13.63 -6.73
CA SER A 154 -3.40 -13.32 -5.35
C SER A 154 -4.08 -14.50 -4.65
N ASN A 155 -4.92 -15.27 -5.36
CA ASN A 155 -5.52 -16.47 -4.82
C ASN A 155 -4.47 -17.57 -4.56
N LYS A 156 -3.49 -17.75 -5.45
CA LYS A 156 -2.38 -18.71 -5.29
C LYS A 156 -1.54 -18.38 -4.05
N GLU A 157 -1.14 -17.12 -3.88
CA GLU A 157 -0.41 -16.66 -2.68
C GLU A 157 -1.17 -17.00 -1.39
N LEU A 158 -2.47 -16.67 -1.35
CA LEU A 158 -3.29 -16.93 -0.16
C LEU A 158 -3.46 -18.43 0.12
N THR A 159 -3.64 -19.25 -0.92
CA THR A 159 -3.79 -20.70 -0.78
C THR A 159 -2.50 -21.32 -0.28
N TYR A 160 -1.35 -20.93 -0.83
CA TYR A 160 -0.03 -21.38 -0.36
C TYR A 160 0.23 -20.98 1.09
N PHE A 161 -0.12 -19.75 1.48
CA PHE A 161 0.01 -19.32 2.86
C PHE A 161 -0.84 -20.16 3.82
N LYS A 162 -2.09 -20.46 3.43
CA LYS A 162 -3.03 -21.26 4.24
C LYS A 162 -2.68 -22.74 4.31
N SER A 163 -1.95 -23.28 3.35
CA SER A 163 -1.54 -24.70 3.36
C SER A 163 -0.52 -25.02 4.46
N LYS A 164 0.14 -24.01 5.04
CA LYS A 164 1.08 -24.18 6.16
C LYS A 164 0.31 -24.14 7.48
N SER A 165 0.29 -25.25 8.21
CA SER A 165 -0.41 -25.39 9.50
C SER A 165 -0.03 -24.32 10.54
N THR A 166 1.22 -23.84 10.53
CA THR A 166 1.70 -22.77 11.41
C THR A 166 1.02 -21.41 11.20
N ASN A 167 0.22 -21.26 10.15
CA ASN A 167 -0.39 -20.00 9.74
C ASN A 167 -1.91 -19.91 9.96
N GLU A 168 -2.54 -20.92 10.56
CA GLU A 168 -4.01 -20.97 10.71
C GLU A 168 -4.62 -19.76 11.43
N GLN A 169 -3.91 -19.19 12.39
CA GLN A 169 -4.36 -18.00 13.14
C GLN A 169 -3.69 -16.70 12.67
N LYS A 170 -2.90 -16.73 11.58
CA LYS A 170 -2.18 -15.56 11.07
C LYS A 170 -2.90 -14.96 9.89
N ILE A 171 -2.70 -13.66 9.70
CA ILE A 171 -3.18 -12.91 8.53
C ILE A 171 -2.08 -12.89 7.49
N PHE A 172 -2.45 -13.13 6.24
CA PHE A 172 -1.54 -12.94 5.11
C PHE A 172 -1.51 -11.46 4.71
N ILE A 173 -0.33 -10.85 4.80
CA ILE A 173 -0.09 -9.42 4.55
C ILE A 173 1.05 -9.18 3.56
N GLU A 174 1.49 -10.22 2.84
CA GLU A 174 2.63 -10.20 1.93
C GLU A 174 2.21 -10.17 0.46
N GLY A 175 3.17 -9.98 -0.45
CA GLY A 175 2.93 -9.98 -1.88
C GLY A 175 1.83 -8.98 -2.29
N LEU A 176 0.89 -9.40 -3.12
CA LEU A 176 -0.23 -8.56 -3.56
C LEU A 176 -1.16 -8.13 -2.42
N TRP A 177 -1.21 -8.88 -1.30
CA TRP A 177 -1.99 -8.56 -0.11
C TRP A 177 -1.40 -7.41 0.72
N SER A 178 -0.18 -7.00 0.46
CA SER A 178 0.38 -5.78 1.03
C SER A 178 -0.15 -4.51 0.35
N PHE A 179 -0.58 -4.61 -0.91
CA PHE A 179 -1.09 -3.49 -1.70
C PHE A 179 -2.60 -3.27 -1.53
N SER A 180 -3.33 -4.35 -1.39
CA SER A 180 -4.78 -4.38 -1.19
C SER A 180 -5.13 -5.49 -0.20
N ARG A 181 -6.14 -5.25 0.65
CA ARG A 181 -6.64 -6.31 1.55
C ARG A 181 -7.45 -7.38 0.83
N HIS A 182 -7.95 -7.06 -0.37
CA HIS A 182 -8.72 -7.97 -1.23
C HIS A 182 -8.25 -7.88 -2.69
N PRO A 183 -6.98 -8.23 -2.97
CA PRO A 183 -6.42 -8.10 -4.32
C PRO A 183 -7.14 -8.99 -5.33
N ASN A 184 -7.62 -10.17 -4.93
CA ASN A 184 -8.42 -11.05 -5.75
C ASN A 184 -9.77 -10.41 -6.16
N SER A 185 -10.40 -9.64 -5.29
CA SER A 185 -11.62 -8.89 -5.62
C SER A 185 -11.32 -7.73 -6.56
N LEU A 186 -10.19 -7.06 -6.40
CA LEU A 186 -9.74 -6.02 -7.32
C LEU A 186 -9.51 -6.60 -8.73
N GLY A 187 -8.89 -7.77 -8.86
CA GLY A 187 -8.73 -8.45 -10.13
C GLY A 187 -10.07 -8.68 -10.85
N LYS A 188 -11.09 -9.10 -10.12
CA LYS A 188 -12.46 -9.25 -10.67
C LYS A 188 -13.06 -7.93 -11.14
N LEU A 189 -12.85 -6.84 -10.41
CA LEU A 189 -13.32 -5.51 -10.84
C LEU A 189 -12.65 -5.09 -12.14
N ILE A 190 -11.32 -5.24 -12.23
CA ILE A 190 -10.56 -4.92 -13.45
C ILE A 190 -11.11 -5.67 -14.66
N GLN A 191 -11.45 -6.97 -14.52
CA GLN A 191 -12.04 -7.78 -15.59
C GLN A 191 -13.40 -7.23 -16.02
N TRP A 192 -14.31 -6.87 -15.11
CA TRP A 192 -15.62 -6.34 -15.46
C TRP A 192 -15.57 -4.94 -16.07
N TRP A 193 -14.69 -4.07 -15.61
CA TRP A 193 -14.46 -2.77 -16.23
C TRP A 193 -13.84 -2.89 -17.63
N SER A 194 -13.04 -3.93 -17.89
CA SER A 194 -12.48 -4.18 -19.21
C SER A 194 -13.53 -4.59 -20.25
N LEU A 195 -14.56 -5.36 -19.84
CA LEU A 195 -15.69 -5.69 -20.72
C LEU A 195 -16.46 -4.43 -21.13
N TYR A 196 -16.58 -3.45 -20.23
CA TYR A 196 -17.16 -2.14 -20.57
C TYR A 196 -16.32 -1.38 -21.58
N ILE A 197 -14.99 -1.42 -21.47
CA ILE A 197 -14.09 -0.78 -22.46
C ILE A 197 -14.32 -1.38 -23.85
N ILE A 198 -14.50 -2.69 -23.96
CA ILE A 198 -14.86 -3.34 -25.23
C ILE A 198 -16.24 -2.86 -25.70
N ALA A 199 -17.22 -2.75 -24.80
CA ALA A 199 -18.57 -2.30 -25.14
C ALA A 199 -18.61 -0.84 -25.66
N LEU A 200 -17.67 0.01 -25.28
CA LEU A 200 -17.54 1.38 -25.84
C LEU A 200 -17.28 1.41 -27.34
N SER A 201 -16.87 0.30 -27.95
CA SER A 201 -16.73 0.17 -29.41
C SER A 201 -18.08 0.09 -30.14
N ALA A 202 -19.17 -0.25 -29.45
CA ALA A 202 -20.51 -0.22 -30.00
C ALA A 202 -21.10 1.20 -29.96
N VAL A 203 -21.92 1.55 -30.96
CA VAL A 203 -22.64 2.83 -30.98
C VAL A 203 -23.56 2.88 -29.76
N PHE A 204 -23.49 3.97 -29.00
CA PHE A 204 -24.17 4.11 -27.70
C PHE A 204 -23.73 3.07 -26.62
N GLY A 205 -22.63 2.34 -26.81
CA GLY A 205 -22.13 1.37 -25.82
C GLY A 205 -21.85 1.95 -24.43
N TYR A 206 -21.65 3.27 -24.30
CA TYR A 206 -21.41 3.99 -23.05
C TYR A 206 -22.53 3.81 -22.01
N TRP A 207 -23.78 3.56 -22.42
CA TRP A 207 -24.88 3.35 -21.48
C TRP A 207 -24.68 2.10 -20.60
N SER A 208 -23.92 1.11 -21.07
CA SER A 208 -23.66 -0.11 -20.33
C SER A 208 -22.76 0.04 -19.09
N ILE A 209 -22.30 1.26 -18.82
CA ILE A 209 -21.46 1.60 -17.66
C ILE A 209 -22.10 1.20 -16.32
N TYR A 210 -23.43 1.17 -16.25
CA TYR A 210 -24.12 0.79 -15.01
C TYR A 210 -23.81 -0.65 -14.58
N GLY A 211 -23.51 -1.55 -15.52
CA GLY A 211 -23.16 -2.93 -15.19
C GLY A 211 -21.91 -3.04 -14.30
N PRO A 212 -20.72 -2.57 -14.73
CA PRO A 212 -19.55 -2.58 -13.87
C PRO A 212 -19.69 -1.70 -12.62
N ILE A 213 -20.48 -0.63 -12.66
CA ILE A 213 -20.78 0.18 -11.45
C ILE A 213 -21.54 -0.69 -10.43
N ILE A 214 -22.63 -1.34 -10.83
CA ILE A 214 -23.43 -2.22 -9.96
C ILE A 214 -22.56 -3.36 -9.42
N TYR A 215 -21.73 -3.96 -10.27
CA TYR A 215 -20.81 -5.00 -9.84
C TYR A 215 -19.79 -4.49 -8.82
N THR A 216 -19.31 -3.25 -8.97
CA THR A 216 -18.39 -2.60 -8.02
C THR A 216 -19.05 -2.42 -6.63
N PHE A 217 -20.30 -1.95 -6.59
CA PHE A 217 -21.05 -1.84 -5.34
C PHE A 217 -21.33 -3.19 -4.69
N TYR A 218 -21.74 -4.18 -5.48
CA TYR A 218 -21.95 -5.54 -4.99
C TYR A 218 -20.68 -6.12 -4.38
N LEU A 219 -19.56 -6.03 -5.09
CA LEU A 219 -18.29 -6.57 -4.62
C LEU A 219 -17.76 -5.81 -3.39
N SER A 220 -17.96 -4.49 -3.33
CA SER A 220 -17.62 -3.70 -2.15
C SER A 220 -18.43 -4.12 -0.93
N SER A 221 -19.71 -4.39 -1.09
CA SER A 221 -20.59 -4.90 -0.02
C SER A 221 -20.18 -6.31 0.42
N TYR A 222 -19.88 -7.20 -0.54
CA TYR A 222 -19.35 -8.54 -0.25
C TYR A 222 -18.05 -8.47 0.56
N VAL A 223 -17.10 -7.62 0.15
CA VAL A 223 -15.84 -7.41 0.85
C VAL A 223 -16.07 -6.88 2.26
N ASN A 224 -17.00 -5.94 2.47
CA ASN A 224 -17.35 -5.45 3.81
C ASN A 224 -17.81 -6.58 4.73
N SER A 225 -18.67 -7.47 4.23
CA SER A 225 -19.12 -8.64 4.98
C SER A 225 -17.97 -9.60 5.33
N GLN A 226 -17.02 -9.80 4.42
CA GLN A 226 -15.82 -10.61 4.69
C GLN A 226 -14.92 -9.94 5.74
N GLU A 227 -14.69 -8.63 5.66
CA GLU A 227 -13.88 -7.90 6.63
C GLU A 227 -14.44 -7.96 8.05
N SER A 228 -15.77 -7.90 8.21
CA SER A 228 -16.41 -8.06 9.51
C SER A 228 -16.06 -9.41 10.15
N LYS A 229 -16.09 -10.49 9.37
CA LYS A 229 -15.70 -11.84 9.81
C LYS A 229 -14.20 -11.93 10.14
N LEU A 230 -13.34 -11.31 9.30
CA LEU A 230 -11.89 -11.34 9.50
C LEU A 230 -11.45 -10.55 10.74
N LYS A 231 -12.12 -9.43 11.06
CA LYS A 231 -11.89 -8.66 12.28
C LYS A 231 -12.16 -9.46 13.55
N ILE A 232 -13.19 -10.31 13.54
CA ILE A 232 -13.53 -11.18 14.66
C ILE A 232 -12.52 -12.34 14.76
N LYS A 233 -12.18 -12.94 13.61
CA LYS A 233 -11.34 -14.14 13.54
C LYS A 233 -9.87 -13.85 13.91
N TYR A 234 -9.32 -12.70 13.52
CA TYR A 234 -7.89 -12.40 13.64
C TYR A 234 -7.63 -11.13 14.45
N LYS A 235 -7.03 -11.24 15.63
CA LYS A 235 -6.69 -10.09 16.51
C LYS A 235 -5.84 -9.01 15.83
N GLY A 236 -4.96 -9.38 14.89
CA GLY A 236 -4.09 -8.45 14.14
C GLY A 236 -4.76 -7.72 12.96
N TYR A 237 -6.02 -8.08 12.60
CA TYR A 237 -6.67 -7.55 11.41
C TYR A 237 -6.90 -6.04 11.47
N LEU A 238 -7.17 -5.49 12.64
CA LEU A 238 -7.36 -4.05 12.84
C LEU A 238 -6.09 -3.26 12.45
N ASN A 239 -4.90 -3.73 12.84
CA ASN A 239 -3.64 -3.09 12.49
C ASN A 239 -3.38 -3.17 10.98
N TYR A 240 -3.62 -4.32 10.36
CA TYR A 240 -3.54 -4.49 8.91
C TYR A 240 -4.50 -3.55 8.17
N SER A 241 -5.74 -3.38 8.67
CA SER A 241 -6.74 -2.51 8.06
C SER A 241 -6.42 -1.01 8.15
N LYS A 242 -5.61 -0.61 9.12
CA LYS A 242 -5.12 0.79 9.24
C LYS A 242 -4.02 1.12 8.23
N VAL A 243 -3.29 0.12 7.77
CA VAL A 243 -2.09 0.29 6.94
C VAL A 243 -2.36 0.02 5.47
N THR A 244 -3.24 -0.94 5.16
CA THR A 244 -3.50 -1.38 3.78
C THR A 244 -4.92 -1.03 3.37
N ASN A 245 -5.10 -0.45 2.18
CA ASN A 245 -6.40 -0.09 1.64
C ASN A 245 -7.25 -1.33 1.33
N LYS A 246 -8.58 -1.16 1.32
CA LYS A 246 -9.52 -2.27 1.17
C LYS A 246 -9.47 -2.95 -0.20
N LEU A 247 -9.61 -2.19 -1.28
CA LEU A 247 -9.63 -2.68 -2.66
C LEU A 247 -8.52 -2.06 -3.50
N PHE A 248 -8.56 -0.76 -3.68
CA PHE A 248 -7.61 -0.07 -4.55
C PHE A 248 -6.29 0.18 -3.82
N PRO A 249 -5.15 -0.15 -4.45
CA PRO A 249 -3.86 0.25 -3.94
C PRO A 249 -3.77 1.77 -3.80
N GLU A 250 -2.92 2.24 -2.92
CA GLU A 250 -2.63 3.66 -2.81
C GLU A 250 -1.91 4.14 -4.07
N ILE A 251 -2.49 5.13 -4.75
CA ILE A 251 -1.94 5.64 -6.03
C ILE A 251 -0.50 6.10 -5.85
N LEU A 252 -0.21 6.82 -4.77
CA LEU A 252 1.15 7.29 -4.49
C LEU A 252 2.16 6.15 -4.33
N PHE A 253 1.71 5.01 -3.78
CA PHE A 253 2.57 3.83 -3.66
C PHE A 253 2.85 3.18 -5.02
N LEU A 254 1.87 3.10 -5.91
CA LEU A 254 2.08 2.60 -7.27
C LEU A 254 2.98 3.54 -8.07
N MET A 255 2.75 4.83 -7.99
CA MET A 255 3.57 5.83 -8.69
C MET A 255 5.05 5.71 -8.33
N GLN A 256 5.39 5.50 -7.06
CA GLN A 256 6.80 5.37 -6.65
C GLN A 256 7.50 4.13 -7.22
N LEU A 257 6.77 3.08 -7.64
CA LEU A 257 7.36 1.88 -8.25
C LEU A 257 7.65 2.06 -9.74
N PHE A 258 6.83 2.84 -10.44
CA PHE A 258 6.86 2.96 -11.90
C PHE A 258 7.46 4.28 -12.41
N LEU A 259 7.49 5.32 -11.57
CA LEU A 259 7.97 6.65 -11.99
C LEU A 259 9.43 6.88 -11.55
N PRO A 260 10.18 7.71 -12.28
CA PRO A 260 11.56 8.06 -11.93
C PRO A 260 11.58 8.89 -10.65
N GLN A 261 11.82 8.23 -9.52
CA GLN A 261 11.72 8.78 -8.17
C GLN A 261 12.55 10.05 -7.99
N ARG A 262 13.78 10.08 -8.49
CA ARG A 262 14.66 11.25 -8.39
C ARG A 262 14.13 12.44 -9.15
N PHE A 263 13.61 12.24 -10.36
CA PHE A 263 13.02 13.30 -11.17
C PHE A 263 11.81 13.90 -10.46
N LEU A 264 10.89 13.07 -9.98
CA LEU A 264 9.69 13.56 -9.25
C LEU A 264 10.08 14.31 -7.97
N THR A 265 11.06 13.79 -7.22
CA THR A 265 11.55 14.45 -6.02
C THR A 265 12.19 15.80 -6.35
N SER A 266 12.93 15.91 -7.45
CA SER A 266 13.52 17.16 -7.90
C SER A 266 12.46 18.20 -8.31
N VAL A 267 11.46 17.78 -9.08
CA VAL A 267 10.32 18.64 -9.45
C VAL A 267 9.55 19.10 -8.21
N PHE A 268 9.27 18.18 -7.30
CA PHE A 268 8.58 18.49 -6.05
C PHE A 268 9.41 19.44 -5.17
N GLY A 269 10.71 19.21 -5.08
CA GLY A 269 11.65 20.09 -4.38
C GLY A 269 11.64 21.52 -4.96
N TYR A 270 11.59 21.66 -6.28
CA TYR A 270 11.47 22.96 -6.93
C TYR A 270 10.15 23.67 -6.56
N LEU A 271 9.03 22.94 -6.60
CA LEU A 271 7.71 23.50 -6.25
C LEU A 271 7.64 23.90 -4.77
N THR A 272 8.16 23.07 -3.87
CA THR A 272 8.11 23.31 -2.40
C THR A 272 9.03 24.44 -1.93
N ASN A 273 10.09 24.72 -2.67
CA ASN A 273 10.99 25.86 -2.42
C ASN A 273 10.53 27.16 -3.08
N SER A 274 9.46 27.12 -3.91
CA SER A 274 8.93 28.30 -4.59
C SER A 274 8.46 29.37 -3.60
N LYS A 275 8.88 30.61 -3.83
CA LYS A 275 8.45 31.82 -3.09
C LYS A 275 7.22 32.49 -3.71
N ASN A 276 6.69 31.93 -4.83
CA ASN A 276 5.48 32.46 -5.47
C ASN A 276 4.32 32.43 -4.47
N LYS A 277 3.69 33.59 -4.22
CA LYS A 277 2.67 33.77 -3.18
C LYS A 277 1.46 32.82 -3.34
N ILE A 278 1.02 32.59 -4.59
CA ILE A 278 -0.15 31.74 -4.88
C ILE A 278 0.19 30.27 -4.61
N LEU A 279 1.27 29.78 -5.23
CA LEU A 279 1.70 28.39 -5.10
C LEU A 279 2.06 28.05 -3.66
N LYS A 280 2.85 28.92 -2.98
CA LYS A 280 3.20 28.77 -1.57
C LYS A 280 1.96 28.65 -0.70
N SER A 281 1.01 29.62 -0.82
CA SER A 281 -0.19 29.63 0.00
C SER A 281 -1.06 28.40 -0.24
N PHE A 282 -1.19 27.97 -1.48
CA PHE A 282 -1.92 26.74 -1.83
C PHE A 282 -1.30 25.51 -1.18
N LEU A 283 0.01 25.30 -1.34
CA LEU A 283 0.72 24.14 -0.77
C LEU A 283 0.65 24.12 0.75
N ILE A 284 0.85 25.27 1.39
CA ILE A 284 0.79 25.39 2.85
C ILE A 284 -0.63 25.11 3.38
N LYS A 285 -1.67 25.69 2.75
CA LYS A 285 -3.06 25.47 3.14
C LYS A 285 -3.46 23.99 2.98
N LEU A 286 -3.10 23.40 1.85
CA LEU A 286 -3.36 21.97 1.58
C LEU A 286 -2.68 21.07 2.61
N PHE A 287 -1.42 21.34 2.92
CA PHE A 287 -0.67 20.59 3.92
C PHE A 287 -1.27 20.71 5.33
N CYS A 288 -1.60 21.94 5.75
CA CYS A 288 -2.23 22.17 7.05
C CYS A 288 -3.62 21.52 7.15
N PHE A 289 -4.39 21.51 6.06
CA PHE A 289 -5.68 20.84 6.00
C PHE A 289 -5.56 19.31 6.16
N ILE A 290 -4.61 18.69 5.43
CA ILE A 290 -4.43 17.23 5.42
C ILE A 290 -3.76 16.72 6.71
N TYR A 291 -2.64 17.36 7.10
CA TYR A 291 -1.76 16.83 8.15
C TYR A 291 -1.92 17.49 9.51
N LYS A 292 -2.53 18.67 9.59
CA LYS A 292 -2.78 19.43 10.81
C LYS A 292 -1.54 19.51 11.72
N PRO A 293 -0.41 20.07 11.23
CA PRO A 293 0.81 20.18 12.02
C PRO A 293 0.57 21.07 13.24
N ASP A 294 1.14 20.71 14.38
CA ASP A 294 1.18 21.57 15.56
C ASP A 294 2.26 22.66 15.36
N LEU A 295 1.84 23.91 15.35
CA LEU A 295 2.72 25.08 15.20
C LEU A 295 2.82 25.91 16.49
N THR A 296 2.26 25.48 17.60
CA THR A 296 2.29 26.20 18.87
C THR A 296 3.71 26.39 19.40
N GLU A 297 4.55 25.38 19.22
CA GLU A 297 5.96 25.38 19.61
C GLU A 297 6.89 25.95 18.50
N ALA A 298 6.37 26.22 17.30
CA ALA A 298 7.15 26.71 16.18
C ALA A 298 7.52 28.21 16.36
N GLU A 299 8.71 28.59 15.85
CA GLU A 299 9.16 29.99 15.83
C GLU A 299 8.15 30.93 15.18
N LEU A 300 7.60 30.52 14.01
CA LEU A 300 6.49 31.18 13.33
C LEU A 300 5.23 30.36 13.55
N SER A 301 4.28 30.90 14.31
CA SER A 301 3.02 30.21 14.62
C SER A 301 1.99 30.33 13.49
N ASN A 302 2.07 31.38 12.67
CA ASN A 302 1.18 31.57 11.52
C ASN A 302 1.76 30.90 10.27
N PRO A 303 1.08 29.91 9.65
CA PRO A 303 1.58 29.22 8.47
C PRO A 303 1.90 30.13 7.27
N GLN A 304 1.23 31.27 7.14
CA GLN A 304 1.42 32.16 5.98
C GLN A 304 2.69 33.03 6.06
N GLU A 305 3.31 33.13 7.23
CA GLU A 305 4.57 33.88 7.45
C GLU A 305 5.80 33.15 6.88
N TYR A 306 5.71 31.86 6.68
CA TYR A 306 6.81 31.09 6.10
C TYR A 306 7.05 31.50 4.64
N SER A 307 8.32 31.66 4.26
CA SER A 307 8.73 32.13 2.91
C SER A 307 8.44 31.11 1.80
N SER A 308 8.39 29.82 2.12
CA SER A 308 8.07 28.72 1.21
C SER A 308 7.43 27.57 1.99
N PHE A 309 6.88 26.57 1.27
CA PHE A 309 6.40 25.34 1.91
C PHE A 309 7.53 24.62 2.63
N ASN A 310 8.71 24.52 2.01
CA ASN A 310 9.87 23.85 2.60
C ASN A 310 10.34 24.56 3.90
N HIS A 311 10.23 25.89 3.97
CA HIS A 311 10.53 26.64 5.19
C HIS A 311 9.58 26.28 6.35
N LEU A 312 8.27 26.10 6.07
CA LEU A 312 7.32 25.57 7.05
C LEU A 312 7.66 24.14 7.47
N PHE A 313 8.03 23.29 6.52
CA PHE A 313 8.32 21.90 6.79
C PHE A 313 9.57 21.71 7.65
N THR A 314 10.62 22.50 7.40
CA THR A 314 11.88 22.54 8.16
C THR A 314 11.88 23.59 9.28
N ARG A 315 10.68 23.94 9.78
CA ARG A 315 10.48 24.98 10.80
C ARG A 315 11.39 24.81 11.99
N ARG A 316 11.78 25.92 12.60
CA ARG A 316 12.47 25.94 13.89
C ARG A 316 11.46 25.97 15.03
N LEU A 317 11.89 25.50 16.19
CA LEU A 317 11.15 25.65 17.45
C LEU A 317 11.53 26.96 18.13
N LYS A 318 10.64 27.52 18.93
CA LYS A 318 10.92 28.64 19.82
C LYS A 318 12.05 28.27 20.77
N PRO A 319 12.97 29.17 21.10
CA PRO A 319 13.96 28.92 22.13
C PRO A 319 13.30 28.43 23.42
N ASN A 320 13.86 27.43 24.05
CA ASN A 320 13.38 26.84 25.30
C ASN A 320 11.95 26.28 25.30
N SER A 321 11.31 26.09 24.12
CA SER A 321 9.98 25.48 24.02
C SER A 321 9.98 24.02 24.49
N ARG A 322 11.14 23.37 24.54
CA ARG A 322 11.30 22.00 25.00
C ARG A 322 12.42 21.89 26.00
N ALA A 323 12.07 21.57 27.24
CA ALA A 323 13.06 21.31 28.29
C ALA A 323 13.60 19.88 28.12
N PHE A 324 14.90 19.71 28.19
CA PHE A 324 15.59 18.44 28.30
C PHE A 324 16.61 18.44 29.41
N LYS A 325 16.86 17.28 29.99
CA LYS A 325 17.84 17.13 31.08
C LYS A 325 19.27 17.15 30.49
N SER A 326 19.92 18.31 30.42
CA SER A 326 21.26 18.43 29.81
C SER A 326 22.32 17.67 30.59
N ALA A 327 22.31 17.76 31.92
CA ALA A 327 23.30 17.14 32.80
C ALA A 327 23.06 15.65 33.11
N ALA A 328 21.86 15.12 32.81
CA ALA A 328 21.55 13.73 33.13
C ALA A 328 22.20 12.76 32.12
N LYS A 329 22.64 11.59 32.62
CA LYS A 329 23.09 10.46 31.77
C LYS A 329 21.91 9.80 31.10
N VAL A 330 21.27 10.48 30.15
CA VAL A 330 20.09 10.03 29.43
C VAL A 330 20.24 10.24 27.93
N ILE A 331 19.79 9.29 27.14
CA ILE A 331 19.61 9.43 25.69
C ILE A 331 18.27 10.11 25.47
N ILE A 332 18.27 11.22 24.76
CA ILE A 332 17.05 11.94 24.37
C ILE A 332 16.61 11.58 22.95
N SER A 333 15.34 11.76 22.63
CA SER A 333 14.87 11.63 21.25
C SER A 333 15.50 12.71 20.37
N PRO A 334 16.17 12.32 19.26
CA PRO A 334 16.78 13.28 18.33
C PRO A 334 15.75 14.02 17.48
N VAL A 335 14.50 13.56 17.43
CA VAL A 335 13.44 14.01 16.52
C VAL A 335 12.07 13.87 17.15
N ASP A 336 11.05 14.47 16.51
CA ASP A 336 9.65 14.11 16.72
C ASP A 336 9.31 12.91 15.84
N GLY A 337 8.63 11.92 16.41
CA GLY A 337 8.25 10.76 15.61
C GLY A 337 7.53 9.69 16.39
N GLU A 338 7.47 8.52 15.79
CA GLU A 338 6.91 7.31 16.39
C GLU A 338 7.97 6.21 16.39
N ILE A 339 8.22 5.61 17.55
CA ILE A 339 9.12 4.46 17.67
C ILE A 339 8.48 3.29 16.92
N THR A 340 9.11 2.85 15.83
CA THR A 340 8.60 1.73 15.03
C THR A 340 9.12 0.39 15.51
N ASP A 341 10.42 0.32 15.76
CA ASP A 341 11.11 -0.88 16.23
C ASP A 341 12.28 -0.50 17.15
N PHE A 342 12.58 -1.37 18.09
CA PHE A 342 13.76 -1.26 18.97
C PHE A 342 14.16 -2.64 19.49
N GLY A 343 15.37 -2.80 19.94
CA GLY A 343 15.88 -4.02 20.53
C GLY A 343 17.38 -4.21 20.40
N ASN A 344 17.84 -5.40 20.76
CA ASN A 344 19.23 -5.78 20.64
C ASN A 344 19.54 -6.36 19.25
N LEU A 345 20.72 -6.04 18.74
CA LEU A 345 21.24 -6.63 17.52
C LEU A 345 21.65 -8.09 17.77
N SER A 346 21.28 -8.95 16.87
CA SER A 346 21.69 -10.35 16.89
C SER A 346 22.58 -10.63 15.68
N LYS A 347 23.88 -10.78 15.90
CA LYS A 347 24.90 -10.97 14.85
C LYS A 347 24.80 -9.87 13.77
N GLY A 348 24.73 -8.61 14.19
CA GLY A 348 24.65 -7.46 13.29
C GLY A 348 23.31 -7.31 12.54
N LYS A 349 22.24 -8.00 12.95
CA LYS A 349 20.94 -7.92 12.26
C LYS A 349 19.94 -7.06 13.01
N LEU A 350 19.37 -6.09 12.31
CA LEU A 350 18.27 -5.24 12.75
C LEU A 350 16.94 -5.81 12.25
N ILE A 351 15.85 -5.43 12.93
CA ILE A 351 14.48 -5.82 12.54
C ILE A 351 13.78 -4.62 11.91
N GLN A 352 13.05 -4.86 10.82
CA GLN A 352 12.18 -3.89 10.16
C GLN A 352 10.74 -4.35 10.26
N ALA A 353 9.88 -3.55 10.89
CA ALA A 353 8.45 -3.78 11.03
C ALA A 353 8.11 -5.19 11.59
N LYS A 354 8.94 -5.71 12.49
CA LYS A 354 8.82 -7.06 13.09
C LYS A 354 8.83 -8.22 12.08
N LYS A 355 9.20 -7.97 10.83
CA LYS A 355 9.09 -8.94 9.74
C LYS A 355 10.42 -9.22 9.04
N TYR A 356 11.07 -8.19 8.55
CA TYR A 356 12.32 -8.32 7.81
C TYR A 356 13.51 -8.10 8.73
N LYS A 357 14.56 -8.87 8.50
CA LYS A 357 15.87 -8.65 9.11
C LYS A 357 16.82 -8.15 8.02
N TYR A 358 17.57 -7.12 8.30
CA TYR A 358 18.61 -6.61 7.42
C TYR A 358 19.90 -6.43 8.19
N ASP A 359 21.01 -6.47 7.47
CA ASP A 359 22.34 -6.45 8.06
C ASP A 359 22.80 -4.99 8.30
N ILE A 360 23.46 -4.76 9.43
CA ILE A 360 24.07 -3.46 9.74
C ILE A 360 25.15 -3.11 8.70
N TYR A 361 25.87 -4.11 8.14
CA TYR A 361 26.86 -3.90 7.08
C TYR A 361 26.19 -3.35 5.81
N GLU A 362 25.03 -3.88 5.44
CA GLU A 362 24.27 -3.37 4.30
C GLU A 362 23.73 -1.96 4.58
N LEU A 363 23.31 -1.69 5.83
CA LEU A 363 22.80 -0.38 6.20
C LEU A 363 23.89 0.70 6.17
N LEU A 364 25.09 0.41 6.68
CA LEU A 364 26.19 1.38 6.80
C LEU A 364 27.12 1.35 5.59
N ASP A 365 27.02 0.33 4.74
CA ASP A 365 27.92 0.08 3.60
C ASP A 365 29.39 0.15 4.03
N GLU A 366 29.70 -0.46 5.18
CA GLU A 366 31.02 -0.44 5.75
C GLU A 366 31.25 -1.56 6.79
N LYS A 367 32.38 -2.28 6.69
CA LYS A 367 32.71 -3.40 7.57
C LYS A 367 33.49 -3.03 8.83
N GLN A 368 34.35 -2.01 8.76
CA GLN A 368 35.21 -1.68 9.90
C GLN A 368 34.46 -1.05 11.07
N THR A 369 33.62 -0.06 10.78
CA THR A 369 32.84 0.66 11.79
C THR A 369 31.82 -0.25 12.48
N THR A 370 31.38 -1.33 11.82
CA THR A 370 30.25 -2.16 12.31
C THR A 370 30.62 -3.15 13.40
N LYS A 371 31.89 -3.55 13.52
CA LYS A 371 32.31 -4.58 14.50
C LYS A 371 31.96 -4.23 15.96
N ILE A 372 32.04 -2.96 16.33
CA ILE A 372 31.70 -2.51 17.69
C ILE A 372 30.18 -2.45 17.95
N PHE A 373 29.36 -2.60 16.91
CA PHE A 373 27.90 -2.56 16.99
C PHE A 373 27.21 -3.91 16.82
N ASP A 374 27.93 -5.00 16.50
CA ASP A 374 27.38 -6.32 16.15
C ASP A 374 26.43 -6.92 17.20
N LYS A 375 26.71 -6.65 18.47
CA LYS A 375 25.93 -7.10 19.64
C LYS A 375 25.27 -5.93 20.38
N GLY A 376 25.27 -4.77 19.77
CA GLY A 376 24.70 -3.55 20.34
C GLY A 376 23.18 -3.54 20.31
N SER A 377 22.61 -2.35 20.31
CA SER A 377 21.17 -2.16 20.30
C SER A 377 20.75 -1.07 19.30
N PHE A 378 19.48 -1.02 18.97
CA PHE A 378 18.96 -0.03 18.03
C PHE A 378 17.57 0.49 18.43
N ILE A 379 17.25 1.70 17.97
CA ILE A 379 15.93 2.34 18.05
C ILE A 379 15.63 2.96 16.71
N SER A 380 14.51 2.60 16.10
CA SER A 380 14.02 3.17 14.83
C SER A 380 12.85 4.10 15.09
N ILE A 381 12.91 5.33 14.56
CA ILE A 381 11.92 6.38 14.76
C ILE A 381 11.45 6.86 13.39
N TYR A 382 10.16 6.73 13.12
CA TYR A 382 9.52 7.22 11.89
C TYR A 382 8.99 8.63 12.10
N LEU A 383 9.31 9.55 11.19
CA LEU A 383 8.81 10.92 11.18
C LEU A 383 7.66 11.05 10.20
N ALA A 384 6.45 11.27 10.70
CA ALA A 384 5.31 11.57 9.86
C ALA A 384 5.39 13.02 9.34
N PRO A 385 4.77 13.37 8.18
CA PRO A 385 4.86 14.72 7.59
C PRO A 385 4.49 15.87 8.53
N LYS A 386 3.61 15.65 9.50
CA LYS A 386 3.19 16.66 10.50
C LYS A 386 4.23 16.97 11.55
N ASN A 387 5.19 16.06 11.76
CA ASN A 387 6.19 16.16 12.82
C ASN A 387 7.20 17.30 12.58
N TYR A 388 8.00 17.59 13.58
CA TYR A 388 9.19 18.42 13.49
C TYR A 388 10.31 17.64 12.78
N HIS A 389 10.96 18.23 11.77
CA HIS A 389 11.88 17.51 10.87
C HIS A 389 13.34 17.94 11.00
N ARG A 390 13.71 18.73 12.00
CA ARG A 390 15.12 18.92 12.36
C ARG A 390 15.58 17.78 13.25
N ILE A 391 16.85 17.43 13.10
CA ILE A 391 17.49 16.28 13.73
C ILE A 391 18.54 16.82 14.70
N HIS A 392 18.63 16.21 15.86
CA HIS A 392 19.56 16.64 16.90
C HIS A 392 20.39 15.45 17.40
N PHE A 393 21.54 15.74 18.01
CA PHE A 393 22.34 14.70 18.65
C PHE A 393 21.63 14.21 19.92
N PRO A 394 21.40 12.89 20.06
CA PRO A 394 20.70 12.33 21.24
C PRO A 394 21.55 12.36 22.50
N TYR A 395 22.87 12.46 22.34
CA TYR A 395 23.87 12.55 23.42
C TYR A 395 25.12 13.27 22.93
N GLY A 396 25.91 13.84 23.85
CA GLY A 396 27.18 14.52 23.53
C GLY A 396 28.30 13.53 23.21
N GLY A 397 29.34 14.02 22.55
CA GLY A 397 30.53 13.22 22.25
C GLY A 397 31.38 13.79 21.13
N LYS A 398 32.30 12.98 20.60
CA LYS A 398 33.18 13.35 19.48
C LYS A 398 32.79 12.62 18.22
N ILE A 399 32.59 13.34 17.12
CA ILE A 399 32.35 12.75 15.80
C ILE A 399 33.62 12.03 15.35
N SER A 400 33.48 10.77 14.99
CA SER A 400 34.56 9.95 14.44
C SER A 400 34.51 9.86 12.92
N LYS A 401 33.29 9.68 12.35
CA LYS A 401 33.10 9.48 10.92
C LYS A 401 31.71 9.89 10.47
N THR A 402 31.60 10.34 9.21
CA THR A 402 30.34 10.56 8.52
C THR A 402 30.37 9.91 7.15
N LYS A 403 29.25 9.40 6.69
CA LYS A 403 29.12 8.81 5.35
C LYS A 403 27.74 9.10 4.76
N HIS A 404 27.71 9.45 3.48
CA HIS A 404 26.52 9.49 2.66
C HIS A 404 26.54 8.31 1.68
N ILE A 405 25.41 7.64 1.53
CA ILE A 405 25.23 6.48 0.66
C ILE A 405 24.06 6.78 -0.27
N PRO A 406 24.30 6.99 -1.57
CA PRO A 406 23.24 7.16 -2.55
C PRO A 406 22.35 5.93 -2.64
N GLY A 407 21.07 6.12 -2.92
CA GLY A 407 20.11 5.02 -3.01
C GLY A 407 18.82 5.42 -3.70
N SER A 408 17.82 4.56 -3.59
CA SER A 408 16.44 4.83 -4.00
C SER A 408 15.77 5.79 -3.03
N LEU A 409 14.64 6.37 -3.46
CA LEU A 409 13.81 7.24 -2.63
C LEU A 409 12.42 6.58 -2.48
N LEU A 410 12.36 5.40 -1.87
CA LEU A 410 11.11 4.71 -1.59
C LEU A 410 10.46 5.30 -0.34
N SER A 411 9.14 5.37 -0.28
CA SER A 411 8.42 5.80 0.92
C SER A 411 8.77 4.92 2.12
N VAL A 412 8.99 5.54 3.28
CA VAL A 412 9.30 4.83 4.53
C VAL A 412 8.10 4.76 5.48
N ASN A 413 6.88 4.98 4.99
CA ASN A 413 5.68 4.82 5.79
C ASN A 413 5.49 3.35 6.26
N LYS A 414 4.62 3.14 7.24
CA LYS A 414 4.37 1.81 7.83
C LYS A 414 4.06 0.72 6.80
N ARG A 415 3.37 1.07 5.72
CA ARG A 415 3.03 0.15 4.64
C ARG A 415 4.26 -0.28 3.85
N SER A 416 5.09 0.66 3.44
CA SER A 416 6.33 0.37 2.72
C SER A 416 7.28 -0.47 3.57
N GLN A 417 7.37 -0.20 4.88
CA GLN A 417 8.15 -1.01 5.82
C GLN A 417 7.70 -2.48 5.87
N ILE A 418 6.40 -2.73 5.77
CA ILE A 418 5.84 -4.10 5.78
C ILE A 418 5.99 -4.76 4.41
N SER A 419 5.93 -4.01 3.32
CA SER A 419 5.85 -4.52 1.94
C SER A 419 7.20 -4.68 1.26
N ILE A 420 8.19 -3.85 1.62
CA ILE A 420 9.48 -3.79 0.94
C ILE A 420 10.57 -4.38 1.85
N PRO A 421 11.14 -5.53 1.50
CA PRO A 421 12.27 -6.10 2.24
C PRO A 421 13.50 -5.18 2.18
N SER A 422 14.20 -5.05 3.30
CA SER A 422 15.43 -4.26 3.42
C SER A 422 15.26 -2.81 2.91
N LEU A 423 14.11 -2.20 3.20
CA LEU A 423 13.75 -0.87 2.71
C LEU A 423 14.82 0.18 3.04
N TYR A 424 15.30 0.18 4.27
CA TYR A 424 16.25 1.18 4.76
C TYR A 424 17.65 1.04 4.13
N THR A 425 18.04 -0.17 3.71
CA THR A 425 19.33 -0.39 3.04
C THR A 425 19.28 -0.02 1.55
N LYS A 426 18.09 0.03 0.96
CA LYS A 426 17.87 0.44 -0.45
C LYS A 426 17.78 1.94 -0.62
N ASN A 427 17.26 2.63 0.39
CA ASN A 427 17.07 4.07 0.32
C ASN A 427 18.38 4.84 0.51
N GLU A 428 18.40 6.04 -0.09
CA GLU A 428 19.43 7.03 0.18
C GLU A 428 19.51 7.30 1.68
N ARG A 429 20.73 7.33 2.23
CA ARG A 429 20.94 7.51 3.65
C ARG A 429 22.27 8.18 3.96
N ALA A 430 22.31 8.85 5.10
CA ALA A 430 23.52 9.41 5.67
C ALA A 430 23.64 9.01 7.14
N TRP A 431 24.84 8.75 7.60
CA TRP A 431 25.07 8.44 9.00
C TRP A 431 26.27 9.19 9.58
N VAL A 432 26.19 9.41 10.87
CA VAL A 432 27.26 9.98 11.70
C VAL A 432 27.56 9.03 12.84
N SER A 433 28.84 8.75 13.06
CA SER A 433 29.36 8.00 14.20
C SER A 433 29.90 8.94 15.23
N VAL A 434 29.46 8.78 16.46
CA VAL A 434 29.88 9.59 17.61
C VAL A 434 30.40 8.67 18.69
N THR A 435 31.60 8.99 19.23
CA THR A 435 32.20 8.33 20.39
C THR A 435 31.96 9.18 21.63
N SER A 436 31.37 8.57 22.63
CA SER A 436 31.06 9.20 23.91
C SER A 436 31.78 8.49 25.07
N GLU A 437 31.59 8.95 26.29
CA GLU A 437 32.17 8.30 27.48
C GLU A 437 31.45 6.95 27.70
N GLY A 438 32.20 5.85 27.55
CA GLY A 438 31.74 4.49 27.80
C GLY A 438 30.96 3.79 26.67
N PHE A 439 30.59 4.49 25.59
CA PHE A 439 29.93 3.87 24.42
C PHE A 439 30.07 4.71 23.16
N SER A 440 29.82 4.10 22.02
CA SER A 440 29.68 4.79 20.74
C SER A 440 28.26 4.62 20.18
N TYR A 441 27.80 5.59 19.39
CA TYR A 441 26.51 5.50 18.75
C TYR A 441 26.53 6.03 17.31
N LEU A 442 25.57 5.60 16.54
CA LEU A 442 25.31 6.04 15.17
C LEU A 442 23.94 6.70 15.09
N VAL A 443 23.87 7.81 14.37
CA VAL A 443 22.60 8.39 13.91
C VAL A 443 22.52 8.17 12.41
N VAL A 444 21.63 7.28 11.98
CA VAL A 444 21.40 6.96 10.57
C VAL A 444 20.14 7.68 10.11
N CYS A 445 20.30 8.60 9.18
CA CYS A 445 19.23 9.36 8.55
C CYS A 445 18.83 8.67 7.23
N VAL A 446 17.61 8.18 7.10
CA VAL A 446 17.11 7.50 5.91
C VAL A 446 16.16 8.41 5.16
N GLY A 447 16.49 8.74 3.90
CA GLY A 447 15.65 9.52 3.00
C GLY A 447 14.43 8.73 2.51
N ALA A 448 13.43 9.43 1.96
CA ALA A 448 12.21 8.82 1.46
C ALA A 448 11.64 9.50 0.21
N PHE A 449 10.61 8.91 -0.40
CA PHE A 449 9.92 9.41 -1.60
C PHE A 449 9.37 10.83 -1.41
N MET A 450 9.57 11.66 -2.41
CA MET A 450 9.27 13.09 -2.44
C MET A 450 10.07 13.93 -1.42
N VAL A 451 11.00 13.30 -0.70
CA VAL A 451 11.73 13.89 0.42
C VAL A 451 13.15 14.25 0.04
N GLY A 452 13.83 13.40 -0.65
CA GLY A 452 15.10 13.49 -1.35
C GLY A 452 16.22 14.35 -0.79
N SER A 453 16.11 14.94 0.40
CA SER A 453 17.12 15.85 0.87
C SER A 453 17.38 15.68 2.37
N ILE A 454 18.52 15.09 2.67
CA ILE A 454 19.14 15.15 3.98
C ILE A 454 20.13 16.32 3.91
N VAL A 455 19.96 17.32 4.77
CA VAL A 455 20.88 18.47 4.87
C VAL A 455 21.58 18.40 6.22
N PRO A 456 22.70 17.69 6.31
CA PRO A 456 23.48 17.62 7.54
C PRO A 456 24.34 18.88 7.72
N PHE A 457 24.77 19.16 8.95
CA PHE A 457 25.59 20.34 9.23
C PHE A 457 26.95 20.32 8.51
N TRP A 458 27.48 19.14 8.16
CA TRP A 458 28.77 18.97 7.50
C TRP A 458 28.76 19.06 5.97
N ALA A 459 27.59 19.14 5.36
CA ALA A 459 27.46 19.24 3.91
C ALA A 459 26.19 19.99 3.53
N SER A 460 26.22 20.65 2.38
CA SER A 460 25.00 21.12 1.72
C SER A 460 24.12 19.93 1.33
N ASP A 461 22.91 20.20 0.82
CA ASP A 461 21.98 19.18 0.34
C ASP A 461 22.69 18.02 -0.40
N ILE A 462 22.76 16.84 0.27
CA ILE A 462 23.48 15.67 -0.24
C ILE A 462 22.65 14.87 -1.25
N SER A 463 21.35 15.10 -1.35
CA SER A 463 20.45 14.40 -2.29
C SER A 463 20.80 14.65 -3.76
N LYS A 464 21.46 15.75 -4.06
CA LYS A 464 21.95 16.09 -5.40
C LYS A 464 23.21 15.35 -5.79
N LYS A 465 23.85 14.66 -4.84
CA LYS A 465 25.11 13.96 -5.06
C LYS A 465 24.87 12.49 -5.37
N THR A 466 25.34 12.06 -6.52
CA THR A 466 25.23 10.65 -6.96
C THR A 466 26.38 9.78 -6.46
N THR A 467 27.42 10.39 -5.89
CA THR A 467 28.62 9.74 -5.36
C THR A 467 28.58 9.69 -3.84
N GLN A 468 29.23 8.67 -3.27
CA GLN A 468 29.42 8.57 -1.83
C GLN A 468 30.30 9.71 -1.32
N LEU A 469 29.94 10.30 -0.19
CA LEU A 469 30.74 11.25 0.54
C LEU A 469 31.17 10.59 1.85
N ILE A 470 32.46 10.47 2.06
CA ILE A 470 33.04 9.92 3.29
C ILE A 470 33.95 10.97 3.89
N SER A 471 33.76 11.29 5.18
CA SER A 471 34.63 12.17 5.92
C SER A 471 35.05 11.49 7.23
N SER A 472 36.36 11.34 7.44
CA SER A 472 36.96 10.89 8.70
C SER A 472 37.43 12.12 9.46
N TRP A 473 36.96 12.27 10.70
CA TRP A 473 37.14 13.48 11.49
C TRP A 473 38.36 13.41 12.42
N ASN A 474 38.98 12.21 12.53
CA ASN A 474 40.13 12.02 13.42
C ASN A 474 41.37 12.84 13.03
N ASN A 475 41.50 13.27 11.75
CA ASN A 475 42.61 14.00 11.18
C ASN A 475 42.20 15.31 10.49
N GLY A 476 41.02 15.85 10.78
CA GLY A 476 40.47 17.06 10.14
C GLY A 476 41.12 18.35 10.65
N PRO A 477 41.12 19.44 9.86
CA PRO A 477 41.82 20.69 10.14
C PRO A 477 41.26 21.51 11.32
N SER A 478 40.18 21.08 11.97
CA SER A 478 39.58 21.80 13.10
C SER A 478 39.16 20.83 14.21
N LYS A 479 40.01 20.66 15.22
CA LYS A 479 39.72 19.89 16.44
C LYS A 479 38.46 20.37 17.19
N GLU A 480 38.07 21.63 17.05
CA GLU A 480 36.91 22.24 17.71
C GLU A 480 35.54 21.80 17.10
N LEU A 481 35.48 21.48 15.80
CA LEU A 481 34.25 21.03 15.12
C LEU A 481 33.88 19.58 15.39
N ASN A 482 34.75 18.80 16.04
CA ASN A 482 34.51 17.36 16.24
C ASN A 482 33.72 17.07 17.53
N SER A 483 33.60 18.00 18.46
CA SER A 483 32.81 17.85 19.67
C SER A 483 31.38 18.32 19.41
N VAL A 484 30.41 17.52 19.83
CA VAL A 484 29.00 17.84 19.74
C VAL A 484 28.34 17.71 21.09
N ASP A 485 27.44 18.64 21.36
CA ASP A 485 26.64 18.64 22.57
C ASP A 485 25.33 17.88 22.41
N LYS A 486 24.79 17.40 23.53
CA LYS A 486 23.43 16.85 23.59
C LYS A 486 22.42 17.91 23.11
N ALA A 487 21.47 17.52 22.24
CA ALA A 487 20.47 18.38 21.62
C ALA A 487 21.04 19.40 20.60
N GLN A 488 22.32 19.43 20.31
CA GLN A 488 22.87 20.23 19.20
C GLN A 488 22.23 19.75 17.87
N GLU A 489 21.92 20.68 16.97
CA GLU A 489 21.32 20.36 15.67
C GLU A 489 22.34 19.62 14.79
N LEU A 490 21.92 18.43 14.31
CA LEU A 490 22.67 17.61 13.35
C LEU A 490 22.35 18.00 11.91
N GLY A 491 21.12 18.44 11.66
CA GLY A 491 20.64 18.78 10.34
C GLY A 491 19.12 18.71 10.25
N PHE A 492 18.61 18.58 9.04
CA PHE A 492 17.17 18.46 8.82
C PHE A 492 16.84 17.66 7.55
N PHE A 493 15.62 17.15 7.54
CA PHE A 493 15.00 16.58 6.33
C PHE A 493 14.11 17.62 5.65
N GLN A 494 14.17 17.69 4.35
CA GLN A 494 13.26 18.58 3.59
C GLN A 494 11.84 18.03 3.42
N MET A 495 11.59 16.76 3.72
CA MET A 495 10.28 16.09 3.88
C MET A 495 10.45 14.71 4.55
N GLY A 496 9.42 14.09 5.13
CA GLY A 496 9.38 12.90 6.00
C GLY A 496 10.42 11.78 5.82
N SER A 497 10.77 11.06 6.90
CA SER A 497 11.96 10.20 6.93
C SER A 497 11.95 9.23 8.11
N THR A 498 13.03 8.49 8.27
CA THR A 498 13.27 7.62 9.43
C THR A 498 14.66 7.88 9.99
N ILE A 499 14.76 7.95 11.31
CA ILE A 499 16.03 7.92 12.05
C ILE A 499 16.22 6.54 12.66
N ILE A 500 17.42 5.99 12.54
CA ILE A 500 17.81 4.77 13.22
C ILE A 500 19.01 5.12 14.10
N LEU A 501 18.82 5.00 15.41
CA LEU A 501 19.91 5.07 16.38
C LEU A 501 20.46 3.66 16.55
N ILE A 502 21.77 3.52 16.53
CA ILE A 502 22.47 2.26 16.79
C ILE A 502 23.53 2.51 17.85
N PHE A 503 23.55 1.69 18.87
CA PHE A 503 24.47 1.80 20.01
C PHE A 503 25.47 0.64 20.00
N SER A 504 26.68 0.91 20.46
CA SER A 504 27.76 -0.08 20.52
C SER A 504 27.48 -1.19 21.54
N ASN A 505 28.30 -2.24 21.49
CA ASN A 505 28.14 -3.43 22.32
C ASN A 505 28.19 -3.15 23.83
N GLU A 506 28.85 -2.09 24.23
CA GLU A 506 28.98 -1.65 25.62
C GLU A 506 27.69 -1.05 26.17
N PHE A 507 26.81 -0.57 25.29
CA PHE A 507 25.56 0.09 25.67
C PHE A 507 24.45 -0.95 25.93
N LYS A 508 23.90 -0.94 27.14
CA LYS A 508 22.75 -1.79 27.52
C LYS A 508 21.46 -0.99 27.37
N LEU A 509 20.61 -1.42 26.45
CA LEU A 509 19.32 -0.79 26.22
C LEU A 509 18.35 -1.13 27.37
N ASN A 510 17.97 -0.11 28.15
CA ASN A 510 16.90 -0.23 29.13
C ASN A 510 15.56 0.11 28.47
N ASN A 511 14.63 -0.83 28.49
CA ASN A 511 13.36 -0.70 27.77
C ASN A 511 12.25 0.05 28.53
N ASN A 512 12.53 0.60 29.72
CA ASN A 512 11.50 1.21 30.59
C ASN A 512 10.72 2.35 29.92
N PHE A 513 11.35 3.10 29.02
CA PHE A 513 10.74 4.23 28.32
C PHE A 513 10.34 3.93 26.88
N LEU A 514 10.63 2.72 26.37
CA LEU A 514 10.44 2.34 24.99
C LEU A 514 9.24 1.43 24.83
N SER A 515 8.38 1.77 23.89
CA SER A 515 7.33 0.87 23.41
C SER A 515 7.08 1.09 21.92
N ALA A 516 6.81 0.02 21.19
CA ALA A 516 6.49 0.13 19.77
C ALA A 516 5.20 0.95 19.56
N ASN A 517 5.21 1.82 18.58
CA ASN A 517 4.17 2.81 18.26
C ASN A 517 4.01 3.93 19.31
N LYS A 518 4.95 4.10 20.24
CA LYS A 518 4.99 5.25 21.13
C LYS A 518 5.38 6.50 20.34
N SER A 519 4.61 7.57 20.46
CA SER A 519 4.98 8.87 19.96
C SER A 519 6.03 9.49 20.90
N VAL A 520 7.07 10.07 20.34
CA VAL A 520 8.13 10.78 21.07
C VAL A 520 8.33 12.16 20.47
N LYS A 521 8.70 13.12 21.31
CA LYS A 521 9.10 14.46 20.89
C LYS A 521 10.61 14.62 21.07
N PHE A 522 11.22 15.46 20.24
CA PHE A 522 12.60 15.89 20.42
C PHE A 522 12.84 16.36 21.87
N GLY A 523 13.89 15.90 22.49
CA GLY A 523 14.26 16.22 23.88
C GLY A 523 13.69 15.27 24.94
N GLU A 524 12.67 14.45 24.62
CA GLU A 524 12.15 13.46 25.56
C GLU A 524 13.17 12.36 25.88
N THR A 525 13.26 11.95 27.15
CA THR A 525 14.10 10.83 27.59
C THR A 525 13.62 9.53 26.97
N MET A 526 14.52 8.85 26.25
CA MET A 526 14.26 7.52 25.68
C MET A 526 14.95 6.41 26.46
N VAL A 527 16.17 6.64 26.96
CA VAL A 527 16.94 5.64 27.71
C VAL A 527 17.74 6.34 28.79
N GLU A 528 17.81 5.74 29.97
CA GLU A 528 18.74 6.11 31.04
C GLU A 528 19.97 5.23 30.92
N ILE A 529 21.18 5.88 31.10
CA ILE A 529 22.50 5.24 30.97
C ILE A 529 23.01 4.81 32.33
#